data_1f3840601c0f1b8fa639702348ec2e2f
#
_entry.id   1f3840601c0f1b8fa639702348ec2e2f
#
_cell.length_a   1.000
_cell.length_b   1.000
_cell.length_c   1.000
_cell.angle_alpha   90.00
_cell.angle_beta   90.00
_cell.angle_gamma   90.00
#
_symmetry.space_group_name_H-M   'P 1'
#
loop_
_entity.id
_entity.type
_entity.pdbx_description
1 polymer ?
#
loop_
_entity_poly.entity_id
_entity_poly.type
_entity_poly.pdbx_seq_one_letter_code
_entity_poly.pdbx_strand_id
1 'polypeptide(L)'
;MRVLSEPPLKPPTVDEIDFKALYKKSEYDVETADGWLLKITRYQPRPQAFEQPVLDEPLLLVHGFSQNRHAWTAGQFVKNLLYFGVDIHILELRGHGKSSVGLQRERHEKLGTPLPKDLAYEWDLDSYLLYDLPAAIHAMKRVTGREKIFYCGHSMGGILGYGHAGMHDDLEGLITIGSPSELGSDFFLLRILAHIEPALTTGVDALLVGVNATTAAHRGLQKAANALRALPGVGTLASRLADAPSPRKLSRKIVPMDAVLKLFEKALSSEKAYRRYETLSRYLVLLSNPDRVTADDIRWLLRNGGEKEPRKVLVQFSRWIRRGEMRCYRTGYDFHQGFARIQIPMAIIFGDMDKLASVKSTRRIYRAAKSEYLLWRPVKGNSHLELTMGHDIRQICYDVKNLIAYAKEHRGRAPSLPRVQ
;
A
#
# COMPACT_ATOMS: atom_id res chain seq x y z
N MET A 1 6.81 -24.90 -18.05
CA MET A 1 6.80 -24.38 -19.43
C MET A 1 7.56 -23.08 -19.46
N ARG A 2 8.65 -22.92 -20.22
CA ARG A 2 9.32 -21.64 -20.38
C ARG A 2 8.38 -20.76 -21.20
N VAL A 3 7.78 -19.74 -20.58
CA VAL A 3 7.09 -18.69 -21.31
C VAL A 3 8.18 -17.88 -22.02
N LEU A 4 8.38 -18.16 -23.30
CA LEU A 4 9.19 -17.28 -24.16
C LEU A 4 8.40 -15.97 -24.29
N SER A 5 8.93 -14.92 -23.72
CA SER A 5 8.39 -13.57 -23.89
C SER A 5 8.61 -13.14 -25.33
N GLU A 6 7.56 -13.08 -26.12
CA GLU A 6 7.61 -12.34 -27.38
C GLU A 6 7.96 -10.88 -27.08
N PRO A 7 8.87 -10.26 -27.86
CA PRO A 7 9.16 -8.84 -27.69
C PRO A 7 7.86 -8.07 -27.97
N PRO A 8 7.50 -7.11 -27.11
CA PRO A 8 6.28 -6.34 -27.29
C PRO A 8 6.37 -5.59 -28.62
N LEU A 9 5.35 -5.75 -29.49
CA LEU A 9 5.06 -4.79 -30.54
C LEU A 9 5.14 -3.38 -29.93
N LYS A 10 5.85 -2.44 -30.55
CA LYS A 10 5.90 -1.04 -30.07
C LYS A 10 4.48 -0.49 -30.01
N PRO A 11 3.80 -0.46 -28.85
CA PRO A 11 2.51 0.20 -28.76
C PRO A 11 2.75 1.69 -28.78
N PRO A 12 1.71 2.50 -29.12
CA PRO A 12 1.73 3.94 -28.96
C PRO A 12 2.14 4.27 -27.53
N THR A 13 2.81 5.39 -27.34
CA THR A 13 3.12 5.86 -26.00
C THR A 13 1.81 6.00 -25.24
N VAL A 14 1.72 5.43 -24.05
CA VAL A 14 0.48 5.36 -23.26
C VAL A 14 -0.10 6.76 -22.99
N ASP A 15 0.74 7.80 -23.14
CA ASP A 15 0.36 9.20 -22.97
C ASP A 15 -0.45 9.78 -24.15
N GLU A 16 -0.41 9.14 -25.32
CA GLU A 16 -1.16 9.56 -26.53
C GLU A 16 -2.58 8.98 -26.59
N ILE A 17 -2.95 8.10 -25.65
CA ILE A 17 -4.23 7.42 -25.65
C ILE A 17 -5.27 8.21 -24.84
N ASP A 18 -6.43 8.47 -25.44
CA ASP A 18 -7.59 9.02 -24.71
C ASP A 18 -8.31 7.94 -23.89
N PHE A 19 -7.79 7.68 -22.70
CA PHE A 19 -8.41 6.71 -21.78
C PHE A 19 -9.80 7.12 -21.29
N LYS A 20 -10.22 8.39 -21.42
CA LYS A 20 -11.58 8.81 -21.05
C LYS A 20 -12.62 8.27 -22.02
N ALA A 21 -12.26 8.13 -23.30
CA ALA A 21 -13.11 7.47 -24.29
C ALA A 21 -13.23 5.98 -24.02
N LEU A 22 -12.13 5.31 -23.63
CA LEU A 22 -12.05 3.87 -23.48
C LEU A 22 -12.64 3.35 -22.15
N TYR A 23 -12.70 4.19 -21.11
CA TYR A 23 -13.07 3.79 -19.76
C TYR A 23 -14.12 4.67 -19.11
N LYS A 24 -14.97 4.03 -18.30
CA LYS A 24 -15.82 4.70 -17.32
C LYS A 24 -15.13 4.68 -15.96
N LYS A 25 -14.73 5.85 -15.45
CA LYS A 25 -14.26 5.99 -14.07
C LYS A 25 -15.46 6.16 -13.14
N SER A 26 -15.50 5.39 -12.06
CA SER A 26 -16.50 5.48 -11.00
C SER A 26 -15.87 5.20 -9.63
N GLU A 27 -16.60 5.50 -8.58
CA GLU A 27 -16.20 5.21 -7.20
C GLU A 27 -17.40 4.62 -6.46
N TYR A 28 -17.11 3.67 -5.55
CA TYR A 28 -18.14 3.09 -4.72
C TYR A 28 -17.61 2.83 -3.31
N ASP A 29 -18.54 2.83 -2.35
CA ASP A 29 -18.26 2.55 -0.96
C ASP A 29 -18.40 1.06 -0.69
N VAL A 30 -17.57 0.56 0.22
CA VAL A 30 -17.54 -0.82 0.68
C VAL A 30 -17.60 -0.80 2.19
N GLU A 31 -18.66 -1.36 2.77
CA GLU A 31 -18.79 -1.49 4.21
C GLU A 31 -18.12 -2.77 4.68
N THR A 32 -17.22 -2.65 5.66
CA THR A 32 -16.59 -3.79 6.32
C THR A 32 -17.45 -4.31 7.46
N ALA A 33 -17.24 -5.58 7.87
CA ALA A 33 -18.00 -6.20 8.96
C ALA A 33 -17.83 -5.49 10.32
N ASP A 34 -16.77 -4.69 10.49
CA ASP A 34 -16.51 -3.89 11.70
C ASP A 34 -16.85 -2.39 11.51
N GLY A 35 -17.60 -2.05 10.44
CA GLY A 35 -18.24 -0.75 10.26
C GLY A 35 -17.42 0.32 9.55
N TRP A 36 -16.30 0.00 8.90
CA TRP A 36 -15.60 0.95 8.06
C TRP A 36 -16.26 1.08 6.68
N LEU A 37 -16.28 2.29 6.15
CA LEU A 37 -16.72 2.59 4.79
C LEU A 37 -15.48 2.86 3.92
N LEU A 38 -14.98 1.81 3.29
CA LEU A 38 -13.83 1.89 2.40
C LEU A 38 -14.23 2.45 1.04
N LYS A 39 -13.28 3.04 0.32
CA LYS A 39 -13.48 3.55 -1.04
C LYS A 39 -12.73 2.70 -2.04
N ILE A 40 -13.42 2.32 -3.11
CA ILE A 40 -12.81 1.73 -4.30
C ILE A 40 -13.03 2.68 -5.49
N THR A 41 -11.95 2.98 -6.21
CA THR A 41 -11.99 3.67 -7.50
C THR A 41 -11.93 2.61 -8.60
N ARG A 42 -12.94 2.58 -9.49
CA ARG A 42 -13.03 1.65 -10.63
C ARG A 42 -12.78 2.36 -11.94
N TYR A 43 -12.02 1.72 -12.80
CA TYR A 43 -11.87 2.05 -14.22
C TYR A 43 -12.41 0.88 -15.03
N GLN A 44 -13.70 0.97 -15.40
CA GLN A 44 -14.42 -0.06 -16.15
C GLN A 44 -14.19 0.11 -17.64
N PRO A 45 -13.68 -0.90 -18.38
CA PRO A 45 -13.52 -0.80 -19.81
C PRO A 45 -14.87 -0.68 -20.53
N ARG A 46 -14.85 -0.02 -21.68
CA ARG A 46 -15.95 0.00 -22.65
C ARG A 46 -15.54 -0.87 -23.84
N PRO A 47 -15.82 -2.17 -23.86
CA PRO A 47 -15.27 -3.11 -24.85
C PRO A 47 -15.48 -2.64 -26.30
N GLN A 48 -16.59 -1.97 -26.58
CA GLN A 48 -16.95 -1.47 -27.93
C GLN A 48 -16.06 -0.30 -28.39
N ALA A 49 -15.33 0.34 -27.49
CA ALA A 49 -14.43 1.45 -27.81
C ALA A 49 -13.00 1.00 -28.13
N PHE A 50 -12.72 -0.30 -27.99
CA PHE A 50 -11.39 -0.88 -28.29
C PHE A 50 -11.37 -1.49 -29.67
N GLU A 51 -10.28 -1.29 -30.40
CA GLU A 51 -10.05 -1.94 -31.71
C GLU A 51 -9.69 -3.43 -31.56
N GLN A 52 -9.11 -3.80 -30.43
CA GLN A 52 -8.66 -5.16 -30.11
C GLN A 52 -9.48 -5.76 -28.97
N PRO A 53 -9.61 -7.09 -28.90
CA PRO A 53 -10.26 -7.75 -27.77
C PRO A 53 -9.62 -7.35 -26.44
N VAL A 54 -10.45 -6.94 -25.49
CA VAL A 54 -10.03 -6.57 -24.14
C VAL A 54 -10.01 -7.76 -23.19
N LEU A 55 -9.20 -7.68 -22.15
CA LEU A 55 -9.18 -8.71 -21.09
C LEU A 55 -10.52 -8.74 -20.33
N ASP A 56 -11.04 -7.55 -19.99
CA ASP A 56 -12.30 -7.35 -19.26
C ASP A 56 -12.42 -8.23 -17.98
N GLU A 57 -11.29 -8.39 -17.30
CA GLU A 57 -11.22 -9.17 -16.06
C GLU A 57 -11.00 -8.22 -14.87
N PRO A 58 -11.72 -8.41 -13.74
CA PRO A 58 -11.62 -7.53 -12.59
C PRO A 58 -10.32 -7.76 -11.83
N LEU A 59 -9.52 -6.70 -11.70
CA LEU A 59 -8.25 -6.67 -10.97
C LEU A 59 -8.33 -5.70 -9.78
N LEU A 60 -8.18 -6.23 -8.58
CA LEU A 60 -8.06 -5.44 -7.35
C LEU A 60 -6.60 -5.01 -7.16
N LEU A 61 -6.35 -3.71 -7.06
CA LEU A 61 -5.05 -3.14 -6.72
C LEU A 61 -5.04 -2.70 -5.25
N VAL A 62 -4.09 -3.22 -4.46
CA VAL A 62 -3.96 -2.93 -3.03
C VAL A 62 -2.57 -2.36 -2.73
N HIS A 63 -2.54 -1.15 -2.16
CA HIS A 63 -1.31 -0.40 -1.88
C HIS A 63 -0.51 -0.96 -0.68
N GLY A 64 0.73 -0.47 -0.53
CA GLY A 64 1.63 -0.83 0.55
C GLY A 64 1.44 -0.02 1.84
N PHE A 65 2.36 -0.25 2.79
CA PHE A 65 2.44 0.45 4.06
C PHE A 65 2.56 1.96 3.84
N SER A 66 1.74 2.72 4.57
CA SER A 66 1.72 4.20 4.52
C SER A 66 1.48 4.81 3.13
N GLN A 67 0.85 4.07 2.23
CA GLN A 67 0.53 4.53 0.88
C GLN A 67 -0.99 4.74 0.73
N ASN A 68 -1.39 5.21 -0.44
CA ASN A 68 -2.79 5.32 -0.88
C ASN A 68 -2.86 4.92 -2.36
N ARG A 69 -4.00 5.19 -3.05
CA ARG A 69 -4.16 4.89 -4.48
C ARG A 69 -3.03 5.43 -5.36
N HIS A 70 -2.32 6.47 -4.90
CA HIS A 70 -1.24 7.08 -5.66
C HIS A 70 -0.02 6.18 -5.83
N ALA A 71 0.12 5.12 -5.03
CA ALA A 71 1.08 4.06 -5.32
C ALA A 71 0.93 3.47 -6.73
N TRP A 72 -0.30 3.50 -7.28
CA TRP A 72 -0.65 2.96 -8.59
C TRP A 72 -0.82 4.02 -9.68
N THR A 73 -1.18 5.25 -9.29
CA THR A 73 -1.53 6.32 -10.25
C THR A 73 -0.46 7.41 -10.38
N ALA A 74 0.61 7.36 -9.60
CA ALA A 74 1.72 8.31 -9.69
C ALA A 74 2.48 8.19 -11.01
N GLY A 75 2.77 6.95 -11.42
CA GLY A 75 3.38 6.64 -12.71
C GLY A 75 2.36 6.17 -13.74
N GLN A 76 2.83 5.37 -14.67
CA GLN A 76 2.00 4.88 -15.79
C GLN A 76 1.42 3.47 -15.56
N PHE A 77 1.48 2.94 -14.32
CA PHE A 77 1.05 1.57 -14.04
C PHE A 77 -0.41 1.33 -14.42
N VAL A 78 -1.32 2.15 -13.94
CA VAL A 78 -2.75 2.05 -14.27
C VAL A 78 -2.97 2.22 -15.77
N LYS A 79 -2.38 3.23 -16.41
CA LYS A 79 -2.51 3.48 -17.85
C LYS A 79 -2.08 2.26 -18.69
N ASN A 80 -0.97 1.61 -18.33
CA ASN A 80 -0.50 0.41 -19.03
C ASN A 80 -1.48 -0.77 -18.89
N LEU A 81 -2.11 -0.96 -17.74
CA LEU A 81 -3.14 -2.00 -17.57
C LEU A 81 -4.44 -1.62 -18.31
N LEU A 82 -4.81 -0.35 -18.31
CA LEU A 82 -5.95 0.15 -19.08
C LEU A 82 -5.78 -0.10 -20.59
N TYR A 83 -4.55 -0.01 -21.10
CA TYR A 83 -4.26 -0.34 -22.49
C TYR A 83 -4.66 -1.77 -22.87
N PHE A 84 -4.55 -2.72 -21.93
CA PHE A 84 -4.95 -4.11 -22.13
C PHE A 84 -6.44 -4.39 -21.86
N GLY A 85 -7.22 -3.37 -21.55
CA GLY A 85 -8.65 -3.52 -21.28
C GLY A 85 -8.95 -4.25 -19.96
N VAL A 86 -8.14 -4.06 -18.93
CA VAL A 86 -8.38 -4.62 -17.58
C VAL A 86 -9.43 -3.78 -16.85
N ASP A 87 -10.38 -4.42 -16.17
CA ASP A 87 -11.32 -3.75 -15.27
C ASP A 87 -10.65 -3.51 -13.90
N ILE A 88 -10.11 -2.31 -13.71
CA ILE A 88 -9.25 -1.98 -12.57
C ILE A 88 -10.08 -1.45 -11.40
N HIS A 89 -9.85 -2.00 -10.22
CA HIS A 89 -10.42 -1.56 -8.95
C HIS A 89 -9.29 -1.24 -7.97
N ILE A 90 -9.17 0.02 -7.55
CA ILE A 90 -8.12 0.47 -6.62
C ILE A 90 -8.75 0.65 -5.24
N LEU A 91 -8.37 -0.23 -4.31
CA LEU A 91 -8.79 -0.14 -2.91
C LEU A 91 -7.91 0.84 -2.15
N GLU A 92 -8.54 1.71 -1.39
CA GLU A 92 -7.88 2.46 -0.32
C GLU A 92 -8.26 1.81 1.01
N LEU A 93 -7.28 1.18 1.67
CA LEU A 93 -7.44 0.51 2.95
C LEU A 93 -7.91 1.51 4.03
N ARG A 94 -8.46 1.01 5.14
CA ARG A 94 -8.89 1.85 6.27
C ARG A 94 -7.82 2.84 6.70
N GLY A 95 -8.21 4.07 6.92
CA GLY A 95 -7.31 5.15 7.34
C GLY A 95 -6.58 5.86 6.21
N HIS A 96 -6.61 5.35 4.96
CA HIS A 96 -5.83 5.85 3.82
C HIS A 96 -6.71 6.57 2.79
N GLY A 97 -6.15 7.59 2.16
CA GLY A 97 -6.75 8.32 1.05
C GLY A 97 -8.23 8.66 1.27
N LYS A 98 -9.10 8.16 0.39
CA LYS A 98 -10.56 8.35 0.48
C LYS A 98 -11.25 7.48 1.53
N SER A 99 -10.54 6.56 2.17
CA SER A 99 -10.97 5.79 3.35
C SER A 99 -10.43 6.38 4.65
N SER A 100 -9.97 7.65 4.65
CA SER A 100 -9.31 8.31 5.79
C SER A 100 -10.24 8.48 6.99
N VAL A 101 -9.65 8.56 8.19
CA VAL A 101 -10.37 8.77 9.46
C VAL A 101 -11.28 9.99 9.43
N GLY A 102 -10.86 11.09 8.77
CA GLY A 102 -11.69 12.29 8.63
C GLY A 102 -12.95 12.02 7.84
N LEU A 103 -12.82 11.39 6.66
CA LEU A 103 -13.94 11.05 5.80
C LEU A 103 -14.87 9.99 6.42
N GLN A 104 -14.36 9.08 7.26
CA GLN A 104 -15.20 8.15 8.01
C GLN A 104 -16.17 8.89 8.92
N ARG A 105 -15.69 9.90 9.68
CA ARG A 105 -16.53 10.69 10.57
C ARG A 105 -17.64 11.39 9.82
N GLU A 106 -17.31 12.07 8.72
CA GLU A 106 -18.29 12.77 7.88
C GLU A 106 -19.35 11.83 7.29
N ARG A 107 -18.95 10.63 6.85
CA ARG A 107 -19.86 9.63 6.27
C ARG A 107 -20.80 9.06 7.32
N HIS A 108 -20.26 8.63 8.46
CA HIS A 108 -21.07 8.07 9.54
C HIS A 108 -22.04 9.10 10.13
N GLU A 109 -21.61 10.38 10.22
CA GLU A 109 -22.50 11.47 10.62
C GLU A 109 -23.66 11.65 9.64
N LYS A 110 -23.36 11.66 8.32
CA LYS A 110 -24.40 11.76 7.28
C LYS A 110 -25.36 10.58 7.26
N LEU A 111 -24.90 9.38 7.56
CA LEU A 111 -25.70 8.15 7.55
C LEU A 111 -26.40 7.91 8.89
N GLY A 112 -26.06 8.65 9.95
CA GLY A 112 -26.58 8.41 11.30
C GLY A 112 -26.13 7.07 11.89
N THR A 113 -24.98 6.54 11.45
CA THR A 113 -24.45 5.24 11.88
C THR A 113 -23.35 5.39 12.91
N PRO A 114 -23.14 4.40 13.82
CA PRO A 114 -22.09 4.47 14.83
C PRO A 114 -20.70 4.41 14.17
N LEU A 115 -19.74 5.17 14.74
CA LEU A 115 -18.36 5.16 14.28
C LEU A 115 -17.67 3.82 14.57
N PRO A 116 -16.74 3.36 13.69
CA PRO A 116 -15.90 2.21 13.95
C PRO A 116 -15.14 2.35 15.28
N LYS A 117 -15.07 1.27 16.06
CA LYS A 117 -14.45 1.28 17.40
C LYS A 117 -12.96 1.59 17.37
N ASP A 118 -12.27 1.23 16.29
CA ASP A 118 -10.82 1.40 16.10
C ASP A 118 -10.44 2.68 15.35
N LEU A 119 -11.41 3.57 15.06
CA LEU A 119 -11.22 4.80 14.26
C LEU A 119 -10.09 5.72 14.77
N ALA A 120 -9.70 5.59 16.05
CA ALA A 120 -8.61 6.35 16.65
C ALA A 120 -7.21 5.76 16.36
N TYR A 121 -6.98 5.15 15.20
CA TYR A 121 -5.76 4.46 14.81
C TYR A 121 -5.45 3.24 15.71
N GLU A 122 -6.49 2.47 16.03
CA GLU A 122 -6.38 1.27 16.87
C GLU A 122 -6.40 -0.05 16.09
N TRP A 123 -6.39 0.00 14.76
CA TRP A 123 -6.32 -1.17 13.90
C TRP A 123 -4.87 -1.65 13.70
N ASP A 124 -4.72 -2.84 13.14
CA ASP A 124 -3.48 -3.54 12.85
C ASP A 124 -3.56 -4.25 11.48
N LEU A 125 -2.54 -5.05 11.12
CA LEU A 125 -2.52 -5.81 9.85
C LEU A 125 -3.66 -6.84 9.78
N ASP A 126 -4.06 -7.40 10.93
CA ASP A 126 -5.15 -8.37 10.99
C ASP A 126 -6.49 -7.71 10.61
N SER A 127 -6.64 -6.42 10.88
CA SER A 127 -7.84 -5.66 10.47
C SER A 127 -7.94 -5.54 8.96
N TYR A 128 -6.84 -5.25 8.28
CA TYR A 128 -6.80 -5.23 6.81
C TYR A 128 -7.13 -6.60 6.21
N LEU A 129 -6.54 -7.67 6.78
CA LEU A 129 -6.67 -9.03 6.28
C LEU A 129 -8.07 -9.61 6.50
N LEU A 130 -8.66 -9.37 7.68
CA LEU A 130 -9.90 -10.04 8.10
C LEU A 130 -11.16 -9.24 7.76
N TYR A 131 -11.05 -7.94 7.52
CA TYR A 131 -12.20 -7.08 7.26
C TYR A 131 -12.12 -6.33 5.94
N ASP A 132 -11.01 -5.62 5.67
CA ASP A 132 -10.91 -4.77 4.47
C ASP A 132 -10.89 -5.59 3.18
N LEU A 133 -10.00 -6.59 3.10
CA LEU A 133 -9.87 -7.40 1.89
C LEU A 133 -11.14 -8.23 1.61
N PRO A 134 -11.71 -8.98 2.56
CA PRO A 134 -12.94 -9.73 2.29
C PRO A 134 -14.11 -8.84 1.86
N ALA A 135 -14.27 -7.67 2.48
CA ALA A 135 -15.32 -6.73 2.10
C ALA A 135 -15.12 -6.19 0.67
N ALA A 136 -13.87 -5.80 0.32
CA ALA A 136 -13.53 -5.30 -1.00
C ALA A 136 -13.74 -6.35 -2.09
N ILE A 137 -13.26 -7.58 -1.88
CA ILE A 137 -13.39 -8.70 -2.82
C ILE A 137 -14.87 -9.05 -2.99
N HIS A 138 -15.63 -9.17 -1.90
CA HIS A 138 -17.06 -9.43 -1.97
C HIS A 138 -17.82 -8.35 -2.74
N ALA A 139 -17.52 -7.07 -2.50
CA ALA A 139 -18.12 -5.96 -3.22
C ALA A 139 -17.79 -6.01 -4.72
N MET A 140 -16.52 -6.30 -5.07
CA MET A 140 -16.11 -6.46 -6.46
C MET A 140 -16.84 -7.61 -7.16
N LYS A 141 -16.96 -8.77 -6.52
CA LYS A 141 -17.71 -9.92 -7.06
C LYS A 141 -19.15 -9.51 -7.40
N ARG A 142 -19.82 -8.76 -6.51
CA ARG A 142 -21.18 -8.26 -6.74
C ARG A 142 -21.27 -7.26 -7.90
N VAL A 143 -20.35 -6.28 -7.99
CA VAL A 143 -20.45 -5.23 -9.02
C VAL A 143 -19.96 -5.68 -10.40
N THR A 144 -19.20 -6.77 -10.46
CA THR A 144 -18.67 -7.34 -11.72
C THR A 144 -19.42 -8.59 -12.17
N GLY A 145 -20.20 -9.22 -11.29
CA GLY A 145 -20.88 -10.51 -11.55
C GLY A 145 -19.90 -11.69 -11.64
N ARG A 146 -18.64 -11.52 -11.21
CA ARG A 146 -17.63 -12.58 -11.24
C ARG A 146 -17.58 -13.31 -9.90
N GLU A 147 -17.41 -14.63 -9.93
CA GLU A 147 -17.25 -15.44 -8.72
C GLU A 147 -15.89 -15.30 -8.08
N LYS A 148 -14.84 -15.10 -8.90
CA LYS A 148 -13.45 -14.86 -8.49
C LYS A 148 -12.90 -13.62 -9.17
N ILE A 149 -11.91 -12.98 -8.56
CA ILE A 149 -11.28 -11.77 -9.06
C ILE A 149 -9.76 -11.93 -9.07
N PHE A 150 -9.08 -11.13 -9.89
CA PHE A 150 -7.61 -11.01 -9.81
C PHE A 150 -7.21 -10.03 -8.71
N TYR A 151 -6.10 -10.34 -8.05
CA TYR A 151 -5.53 -9.51 -7.01
C TYR A 151 -4.10 -9.11 -7.36
N CYS A 152 -3.78 -7.82 -7.22
CA CYS A 152 -2.43 -7.30 -7.33
C CYS A 152 -2.10 -6.41 -6.12
N GLY A 153 -1.12 -6.81 -5.32
CA GLY A 153 -0.71 -6.07 -4.14
C GLY A 153 0.73 -5.59 -4.21
N HIS A 154 0.98 -4.34 -3.82
CA HIS A 154 2.33 -3.81 -3.65
C HIS A 154 2.76 -3.90 -2.19
N SER A 155 3.98 -4.39 -1.93
CA SER A 155 4.59 -4.40 -0.60
C SER A 155 3.66 -5.04 0.46
N MET A 156 3.22 -4.31 1.48
CA MET A 156 2.22 -4.76 2.46
C MET A 156 0.96 -5.34 1.79
N GLY A 157 0.46 -4.68 0.73
CA GLY A 157 -0.70 -5.16 0.00
C GLY A 157 -0.51 -6.57 -0.57
N GLY A 158 0.70 -6.91 -1.05
CA GLY A 158 0.98 -8.27 -1.51
C GLY A 158 1.15 -9.27 -0.36
N ILE A 159 1.70 -8.85 0.79
CA ILE A 159 1.72 -9.70 2.00
C ILE A 159 0.29 -10.06 2.44
N LEU A 160 -0.62 -9.08 2.43
CA LEU A 160 -2.04 -9.31 2.70
C LEU A 160 -2.66 -10.27 1.67
N GLY A 161 -2.28 -10.13 0.38
CA GLY A 161 -2.69 -11.05 -0.69
C GLY A 161 -2.23 -12.49 -0.45
N TYR A 162 -1.01 -12.70 0.05
CA TYR A 162 -0.52 -14.03 0.44
C TYR A 162 -1.38 -14.63 1.57
N GLY A 163 -1.67 -13.84 2.59
CA GLY A 163 -2.52 -14.27 3.70
C GLY A 163 -3.91 -14.63 3.23
N HIS A 164 -4.53 -13.78 2.43
CA HIS A 164 -5.89 -13.99 1.91
C HIS A 164 -5.98 -15.23 1.01
N ALA A 165 -5.09 -15.35 0.02
CA ALA A 165 -5.08 -16.49 -0.92
C ALA A 165 -4.83 -17.84 -0.24
N GLY A 166 -4.12 -17.85 0.90
CA GLY A 166 -3.93 -19.07 1.68
C GLY A 166 -5.12 -19.44 2.57
N MET A 167 -6.06 -18.50 2.82
CA MET A 167 -7.24 -18.69 3.64
C MET A 167 -8.54 -18.88 2.84
N HIS A 168 -8.63 -18.28 1.64
CA HIS A 168 -9.85 -18.19 0.84
C HIS A 168 -9.62 -18.68 -0.59
N ASP A 169 -10.70 -19.13 -1.24
CA ASP A 169 -10.71 -19.57 -2.64
C ASP A 169 -11.62 -18.67 -3.50
N ASP A 170 -11.40 -17.36 -3.42
CA ASP A 170 -12.18 -16.33 -4.13
C ASP A 170 -11.33 -15.48 -5.08
N LEU A 171 -10.05 -15.85 -5.25
CA LEU A 171 -9.14 -15.25 -6.22
C LEU A 171 -8.97 -16.15 -7.44
N GLU A 172 -8.95 -15.56 -8.64
CA GLU A 172 -8.64 -16.20 -9.91
C GLU A 172 -7.13 -16.21 -10.20
N GLY A 173 -6.41 -15.23 -9.67
CA GLY A 173 -4.96 -15.11 -9.77
C GLY A 173 -4.41 -14.09 -8.79
N LEU A 174 -3.15 -14.28 -8.40
CA LEU A 174 -2.46 -13.44 -7.42
C LEU A 174 -1.17 -12.86 -8.02
N ILE A 175 -1.09 -11.53 -8.04
CA ILE A 175 0.11 -10.80 -8.43
C ILE A 175 0.63 -10.06 -7.20
N THR A 176 1.93 -10.17 -6.92
CA THR A 176 2.58 -9.46 -5.84
C THR A 176 3.81 -8.72 -6.35
N ILE A 177 3.89 -7.44 -6.01
CA ILE A 177 4.94 -6.53 -6.48
C ILE A 177 5.70 -6.01 -5.27
N GLY A 178 7.01 -6.26 -5.19
CA GLY A 178 7.85 -5.82 -4.08
C GLY A 178 7.39 -6.36 -2.71
N SER A 179 6.85 -7.59 -2.66
CA SER A 179 6.22 -8.13 -1.45
C SER A 179 7.02 -9.30 -0.88
N PRO A 180 7.65 -9.14 0.29
CA PRO A 180 8.41 -10.23 0.91
C PRO A 180 7.47 -11.32 1.45
N SER A 181 7.88 -12.56 1.33
CA SER A 181 7.29 -13.73 1.99
C SER A 181 8.02 -14.13 3.27
N GLU A 182 9.11 -13.43 3.57
CA GLU A 182 9.91 -13.54 4.79
C GLU A 182 10.54 -12.20 5.10
N LEU A 183 10.07 -11.53 6.14
CA LEU A 183 10.50 -10.17 6.49
C LEU A 183 11.90 -10.15 7.13
N GLY A 184 12.73 -9.18 6.73
CA GLY A 184 14.03 -8.93 7.34
C GLY A 184 15.11 -9.96 7.03
N SER A 185 14.88 -10.90 6.08
CA SER A 185 15.84 -11.97 5.76
C SER A 185 17.18 -11.46 5.22
N ASP A 186 17.19 -10.37 4.44
CA ASP A 186 18.37 -9.78 3.82
C ASP A 186 18.65 -8.33 4.24
N PHE A 187 17.78 -7.73 5.05
CA PHE A 187 17.90 -6.34 5.45
C PHE A 187 18.28 -6.24 6.93
N PHE A 188 19.57 -6.33 7.19
CA PHE A 188 20.14 -6.29 8.55
C PHE A 188 19.71 -5.05 9.35
N LEU A 189 19.67 -3.87 8.72
CA LEU A 189 19.21 -2.64 9.38
C LEU A 189 17.75 -2.75 9.83
N LEU A 190 16.87 -3.34 9.01
CA LEU A 190 15.47 -3.56 9.37
C LEU A 190 15.34 -4.51 10.56
N ARG A 191 16.20 -5.54 10.63
CA ARG A 191 16.26 -6.44 11.78
C ARG A 191 16.69 -5.71 13.06
N ILE A 192 17.73 -4.89 12.99
CA ILE A 192 18.15 -4.05 14.12
C ILE A 192 16.98 -3.17 14.57
N LEU A 193 16.37 -2.39 13.64
CA LEU A 193 15.25 -1.52 13.94
C LEU A 193 14.08 -2.27 14.60
N ALA A 194 13.76 -3.46 14.10
CA ALA A 194 12.72 -4.29 14.69
C ALA A 194 13.05 -4.76 16.12
N HIS A 195 14.33 -5.02 16.43
CA HIS A 195 14.73 -5.44 17.78
C HIS A 195 14.77 -4.28 18.79
N ILE A 196 15.15 -3.08 18.35
CA ILE A 196 15.16 -1.89 19.21
C ILE A 196 13.80 -1.17 19.26
N GLU A 197 12.83 -1.53 18.40
CA GLU A 197 11.50 -0.91 18.33
C GLU A 197 10.84 -0.83 19.71
N PRO A 198 10.81 -1.87 20.58
CA PRO A 198 10.18 -1.76 21.89
C PRO A 198 10.83 -0.70 22.79
N ALA A 199 12.16 -0.55 22.73
CA ALA A 199 12.89 0.46 23.48
C ALA A 199 12.67 1.86 22.91
N LEU A 200 12.75 2.01 21.58
CA LEU A 200 12.43 3.27 20.89
C LEU A 200 10.99 3.72 21.17
N THR A 201 10.08 2.78 21.14
CA THR A 201 8.67 2.98 21.44
C THR A 201 8.47 3.53 22.84
N THR A 202 9.11 2.93 23.84
CA THR A 202 9.06 3.41 25.22
C THR A 202 9.70 4.78 25.37
N GLY A 203 10.84 5.03 24.74
CA GLY A 203 11.52 6.33 24.74
C GLY A 203 10.69 7.44 24.07
N VAL A 204 10.09 7.14 22.92
CA VAL A 204 9.16 8.08 22.25
C VAL A 204 7.93 8.34 23.11
N ASP A 205 7.38 7.34 23.79
CA ASP A 205 6.26 7.52 24.70
C ASP A 205 6.60 8.45 25.86
N ALA A 206 7.77 8.27 26.46
CA ALA A 206 8.24 9.17 27.53
C ALA A 206 8.42 10.61 27.02
N LEU A 207 9.01 10.78 25.85
CA LEU A 207 9.14 12.10 25.19
C LEU A 207 7.78 12.73 24.92
N LEU A 208 6.82 11.96 24.37
CA LEU A 208 5.47 12.43 24.08
C LEU A 208 4.70 12.80 25.34
N VAL A 209 4.93 12.11 26.46
CA VAL A 209 4.39 12.53 27.76
C VAL A 209 4.92 13.90 28.14
N GLY A 210 6.21 14.14 28.04
CA GLY A 210 6.83 15.43 28.29
C GLY A 210 6.27 16.54 27.38
N VAL A 211 6.23 16.30 26.06
CA VAL A 211 5.68 17.27 25.07
C VAL A 211 4.20 17.54 25.32
N ASN A 212 3.40 16.50 25.62
CA ASN A 212 1.98 16.70 25.91
C ASN A 212 1.74 17.41 27.25
N ALA A 213 2.60 17.21 28.24
CA ALA A 213 2.56 17.95 29.51
C ALA A 213 2.87 19.44 29.29
N THR A 214 3.89 19.77 28.49
CA THR A 214 4.19 21.17 28.12
C THR A 214 3.06 21.81 27.33
N THR A 215 2.41 21.06 26.44
CA THR A 215 1.23 21.49 25.69
C THR A 215 0.03 21.78 26.62
N ALA A 216 -0.18 20.95 27.63
CA ALA A 216 -1.21 21.17 28.64
C ALA A 216 -0.93 22.39 29.49
N ALA A 217 0.33 22.59 29.92
CA ALA A 217 0.77 23.79 30.63
C ALA A 217 0.58 25.05 29.79
N HIS A 218 0.95 25.01 28.50
CA HIS A 218 0.74 26.14 27.58
C HIS A 218 -0.75 26.52 27.45
N ARG A 219 -1.64 25.52 27.30
CA ARG A 219 -3.10 25.78 27.29
C ARG A 219 -3.63 26.35 28.63
N GLY A 220 -3.07 25.90 29.74
CA GLY A 220 -3.36 26.48 31.05
C GLY A 220 -2.96 27.94 31.11
N LEU A 221 -1.76 28.29 30.65
CA LEU A 221 -1.30 29.69 30.55
C LEU A 221 -2.17 30.54 29.63
N GLN A 222 -2.59 30.00 28.49
CA GLN A 222 -3.51 30.69 27.57
C GLN A 222 -4.87 30.96 28.21
N LYS A 223 -5.43 30.02 28.98
CA LYS A 223 -6.68 30.23 29.72
C LYS A 223 -6.52 31.31 30.77
N ALA A 224 -5.43 31.31 31.55
CA ALA A 224 -5.11 32.34 32.52
C ALA A 224 -4.90 33.70 31.83
N ALA A 225 -4.17 33.74 30.71
CA ALA A 225 -3.97 34.97 29.93
C ALA A 225 -5.28 35.55 29.39
N ASN A 226 -6.20 34.69 28.92
CA ASN A 226 -7.53 35.11 28.49
C ASN A 226 -8.34 35.74 29.65
N ALA A 227 -8.26 35.18 30.84
CA ALA A 227 -8.91 35.76 32.04
C ALA A 227 -8.34 37.12 32.43
N LEU A 228 -7.07 37.39 32.15
CA LEU A 228 -6.37 38.62 32.47
C LEU A 228 -6.48 39.72 31.39
N ARG A 229 -7.06 39.41 30.21
CA ARG A 229 -7.18 40.37 29.10
C ARG A 229 -7.91 41.66 29.46
N ALA A 230 -8.87 41.60 30.37
CA ALA A 230 -9.69 42.71 30.77
C ALA A 230 -9.01 43.63 31.81
N LEU A 231 -7.84 43.28 32.35
CA LEU A 231 -7.16 44.03 33.39
C LEU A 231 -6.32 45.16 32.80
N PRO A 232 -6.46 46.41 33.29
CA PRO A 232 -5.65 47.54 32.86
C PRO A 232 -4.14 47.28 33.10
N GLY A 233 -3.29 47.59 32.13
CA GLY A 233 -1.83 47.47 32.22
C GLY A 233 -1.25 46.09 31.87
N VAL A 234 -2.05 45.02 31.84
CA VAL A 234 -1.58 43.63 31.53
C VAL A 234 -2.19 43.09 30.25
N GLY A 235 -3.22 43.74 29.71
CA GLY A 235 -4.03 43.24 28.60
C GLY A 235 -3.26 42.98 27.30
N THR A 236 -2.25 43.79 26.98
CA THR A 236 -1.41 43.61 25.78
C THR A 236 -0.52 42.40 25.85
N LEU A 237 0.09 42.11 27.01
CA LEU A 237 0.90 40.90 27.22
C LEU A 237 0.01 39.65 27.27
N ALA A 238 -1.12 39.75 27.98
CA ALA A 238 -2.11 38.70 28.06
C ALA A 238 -2.68 38.30 26.66
N SER A 239 -2.95 39.31 25.81
CA SER A 239 -3.39 39.04 24.43
C SER A 239 -2.33 38.30 23.62
N ARG A 240 -1.07 38.71 23.69
CA ARG A 240 0.03 38.00 22.97
C ARG A 240 0.19 36.55 23.42
N LEU A 241 0.06 36.27 24.71
CA LEU A 241 0.14 34.90 25.25
C LEU A 241 -1.10 34.06 24.88
N ALA A 242 -2.27 34.65 24.88
CA ALA A 242 -3.52 34.01 24.56
C ALA A 242 -3.61 33.64 23.05
N ASP A 243 -3.07 34.51 22.19
CA ASP A 243 -3.10 34.34 20.74
C ASP A 243 -1.92 33.51 20.21
N ALA A 244 -0.98 33.12 21.07
CA ALA A 244 0.13 32.25 20.68
C ALA A 244 -0.38 30.90 20.24
N PRO A 245 0.11 30.34 19.08
CA PRO A 245 -0.35 29.07 18.58
C PRO A 245 -0.07 27.94 19.57
N SER A 246 -1.11 27.22 19.98
CA SER A 246 -0.96 26.04 20.85
C SER A 246 -0.24 24.91 20.13
N PRO A 247 0.81 24.31 20.72
CA PRO A 247 1.40 23.11 20.16
C PRO A 247 0.35 22.01 20.00
N ARG A 248 0.37 21.30 18.86
CA ARG A 248 -0.56 20.20 18.64
C ARG A 248 -0.19 19.01 19.54
N LYS A 249 -1.20 18.44 20.20
CA LYS A 249 -1.03 17.22 20.99
C LYS A 249 -0.65 16.07 20.05
N LEU A 250 0.50 15.45 20.29
CA LEU A 250 0.95 14.30 19.54
C LEU A 250 0.28 13.00 20.06
N SER A 251 -0.19 12.18 19.14
CA SER A 251 -0.81 10.90 19.47
C SER A 251 0.23 9.78 19.51
N ARG A 252 0.19 8.95 20.56
CA ARG A 252 1.02 7.75 20.65
C ARG A 252 0.58 6.61 19.73
N LYS A 253 -0.61 6.70 19.17
CA LYS A 253 -1.23 5.65 18.34
C LYS A 253 -0.86 5.76 16.85
N ILE A 254 -0.25 6.86 16.44
CA ILE A 254 -0.03 7.24 15.04
C ILE A 254 1.47 7.32 14.73
N VAL A 255 1.86 6.75 13.63
CA VAL A 255 3.13 7.02 12.94
C VAL A 255 2.85 8.05 11.83
N PRO A 256 3.32 9.31 11.97
CA PRO A 256 2.97 10.39 11.05
C PRO A 256 3.83 10.35 9.77
N MET A 257 3.74 9.25 9.01
CA MET A 257 4.55 9.05 7.81
C MET A 257 4.27 10.12 6.75
N ASP A 258 3.03 10.59 6.64
CA ASP A 258 2.64 11.71 5.77
C ASP A 258 3.46 12.98 6.06
N ALA A 259 3.66 13.30 7.32
CA ALA A 259 4.46 14.47 7.73
C ALA A 259 5.96 14.23 7.50
N VAL A 260 6.46 13.03 7.78
CA VAL A 260 7.86 12.65 7.55
C VAL A 260 8.19 12.73 6.06
N LEU A 261 7.35 12.18 5.18
CA LEU A 261 7.57 12.19 3.74
C LEU A 261 7.49 13.61 3.15
N LYS A 262 6.57 14.46 3.63
CA LYS A 262 6.49 15.87 3.22
C LYS A 262 7.71 16.68 3.69
N LEU A 263 8.22 16.41 4.89
CA LEU A 263 9.46 17.04 5.36
C LEU A 263 10.64 16.62 4.50
N PHE A 264 10.71 15.36 4.12
CA PHE A 264 11.74 14.82 3.24
C PHE A 264 11.62 15.42 1.82
N GLU A 265 10.42 15.52 1.25
CA GLU A 265 10.17 16.21 -0.02
C GLU A 265 10.68 17.66 0.02
N LYS A 266 10.34 18.39 1.08
CA LYS A 266 10.80 19.77 1.27
C LYS A 266 12.34 19.85 1.39
N ALA A 267 12.97 18.91 2.08
CA ALA A 267 14.42 18.83 2.18
C ALA A 267 15.08 18.55 0.81
N LEU A 268 14.43 17.78 -0.07
CA LEU A 268 14.88 17.48 -1.42
C LEU A 268 14.46 18.52 -2.48
N SER A 269 13.80 19.60 -2.10
CA SER A 269 13.30 20.63 -3.03
C SER A 269 14.42 21.39 -3.75
N SER A 270 15.60 21.54 -3.14
CA SER A 270 16.74 22.17 -3.79
C SER A 270 17.50 21.16 -4.65
N GLU A 271 17.97 21.58 -5.82
CA GLU A 271 18.76 20.74 -6.73
C GLU A 271 20.02 20.16 -6.06
N LYS A 272 20.71 20.98 -5.25
CA LYS A 272 21.89 20.55 -4.50
C LYS A 272 21.60 19.44 -3.49
N ALA A 273 20.45 19.53 -2.78
CA ALA A 273 20.03 18.51 -1.82
C ALA A 273 19.59 17.23 -2.56
N TYR A 274 18.87 17.38 -3.68
CA TYR A 274 18.47 16.25 -4.50
C TYR A 274 19.66 15.47 -5.07
N ARG A 275 20.69 16.16 -5.61
CA ARG A 275 21.92 15.51 -6.11
C ARG A 275 22.68 14.76 -5.00
N ARG A 276 22.69 15.28 -3.76
CA ARG A 276 23.24 14.56 -2.60
C ARG A 276 22.45 13.31 -2.27
N TYR A 277 21.11 13.41 -2.28
CA TYR A 277 20.22 12.27 -2.10
C TYR A 277 20.45 11.23 -3.20
N GLU A 278 20.48 11.64 -4.45
CA GLU A 278 20.73 10.78 -5.61
C GLU A 278 22.05 10.02 -5.46
N THR A 279 23.14 10.72 -5.10
CA THR A 279 24.45 10.10 -4.83
C THR A 279 24.35 9.09 -3.69
N LEU A 280 23.71 9.45 -2.57
CA LEU A 280 23.58 8.57 -1.42
C LEU A 280 22.68 7.36 -1.74
N SER A 281 21.58 7.57 -2.47
CA SER A 281 20.66 6.52 -2.87
C SER A 281 21.29 5.48 -3.79
N ARG A 282 22.19 5.88 -4.69
CA ARG A 282 22.95 4.92 -5.53
C ARG A 282 23.77 3.94 -4.71
N TYR A 283 24.30 4.38 -3.55
CA TYR A 283 25.09 3.51 -2.67
C TYR A 283 24.22 2.72 -1.70
N LEU A 284 23.18 3.33 -1.14
CA LEU A 284 22.35 2.71 -0.11
C LEU A 284 21.15 1.93 -0.70
N VAL A 285 20.62 2.35 -1.84
CA VAL A 285 19.45 1.76 -2.55
C VAL A 285 18.40 1.19 -1.57
N LEU A 286 17.96 2.04 -0.62
CA LEU A 286 17.09 1.57 0.45
C LEU A 286 15.66 1.29 -0.06
N LEU A 287 15.06 2.25 -0.77
CA LEU A 287 13.67 2.16 -1.23
C LEU A 287 13.52 2.47 -2.72
N SER A 288 14.46 3.22 -3.33
CA SER A 288 14.40 3.56 -4.75
C SER A 288 15.80 3.66 -5.37
N ASN A 289 15.88 3.31 -6.65
CA ASN A 289 17.03 3.56 -7.50
C ASN A 289 16.75 4.80 -8.36
N PRO A 290 17.49 5.92 -8.19
CA PRO A 290 17.27 7.16 -8.93
C PRO A 290 17.51 7.03 -10.45
N ASP A 291 18.19 5.99 -10.90
CA ASP A 291 18.39 5.71 -12.33
C ASP A 291 17.16 5.07 -12.99
N ARG A 292 16.15 4.67 -12.19
CA ARG A 292 14.93 3.97 -12.65
C ARG A 292 13.64 4.75 -12.46
N VAL A 293 13.69 5.93 -11.87
CA VAL A 293 12.52 6.75 -11.60
C VAL A 293 12.90 8.23 -11.71
N THR A 294 11.99 9.07 -12.20
CA THR A 294 12.28 10.51 -12.32
C THR A 294 12.24 11.20 -10.95
N ALA A 295 13.00 12.30 -10.85
CA ALA A 295 12.99 13.14 -9.64
C ALA A 295 11.58 13.70 -9.34
N ASP A 296 10.83 14.02 -10.37
CA ASP A 296 9.48 14.59 -10.24
C ASP A 296 8.48 13.54 -9.76
N ASP A 297 8.57 12.30 -10.22
CA ASP A 297 7.75 11.20 -9.73
C ASP A 297 8.00 10.93 -8.25
N ILE A 298 9.28 10.90 -7.83
CA ILE A 298 9.64 10.75 -6.40
C ILE A 298 9.07 11.90 -5.58
N ARG A 299 9.28 13.15 -5.97
CA ARG A 299 8.75 14.32 -5.26
C ARG A 299 7.23 14.29 -5.19
N TRP A 300 6.60 13.94 -6.31
CA TRP A 300 5.14 13.83 -6.37
C TRP A 300 4.61 12.75 -5.41
N LEU A 301 5.23 11.57 -5.38
CA LEU A 301 4.86 10.50 -4.45
C LEU A 301 5.06 10.91 -2.99
N LEU A 302 6.19 11.51 -2.66
CA LEU A 302 6.49 11.99 -1.30
C LEU A 302 5.46 13.02 -0.82
N ARG A 303 4.96 13.86 -1.73
CA ARG A 303 3.95 14.89 -1.41
C ARG A 303 2.54 14.32 -1.27
N ASN A 304 2.16 13.38 -2.12
CA ASN A 304 0.76 12.96 -2.29
C ASN A 304 0.49 11.51 -1.87
N GLY A 305 1.53 10.67 -1.82
CA GLY A 305 1.39 9.22 -1.62
C GLY A 305 1.52 8.77 -0.18
N GLY A 306 1.92 9.66 0.75
CA GLY A 306 2.15 9.31 2.15
C GLY A 306 0.93 9.47 3.03
N GLU A 307 0.65 8.45 3.85
CA GLU A 307 -0.46 8.43 4.79
C GLU A 307 0.01 8.17 6.22
N LYS A 308 -0.86 8.46 7.18
CA LYS A 308 -0.64 8.10 8.59
C LYS A 308 -0.90 6.63 8.79
N GLU A 309 -0.05 5.99 9.60
CA GLU A 309 -0.23 4.59 9.95
C GLU A 309 -0.50 4.40 11.44
N PRO A 310 -1.29 3.39 11.82
CA PRO A 310 -1.35 2.97 13.20
C PRO A 310 -0.01 2.40 13.66
N ARG A 311 0.40 2.78 14.85
CA ARG A 311 1.59 2.18 15.47
C ARG A 311 1.49 0.65 15.59
N LYS A 312 0.28 0.11 15.79
CA LYS A 312 0.04 -1.34 15.88
C LYS A 312 0.49 -2.10 14.64
N VAL A 313 0.34 -1.51 13.44
CA VAL A 313 0.83 -2.09 12.18
C VAL A 313 2.35 -2.24 12.22
N LEU A 314 3.08 -1.18 12.62
CA LEU A 314 4.53 -1.21 12.73
C LEU A 314 5.01 -2.21 13.79
N VAL A 315 4.35 -2.26 14.95
CA VAL A 315 4.64 -3.21 16.03
C VAL A 315 4.43 -4.65 15.56
N GLN A 316 3.39 -4.90 14.76
CA GLN A 316 3.13 -6.24 14.21
C GLN A 316 4.21 -6.66 13.22
N PHE A 317 4.65 -5.78 12.32
CA PHE A 317 5.80 -6.03 11.44
C PHE A 317 7.07 -6.31 12.24
N SER A 318 7.38 -5.49 13.25
CA SER A 318 8.54 -5.69 14.12
C SER A 318 8.50 -7.04 14.82
N ARG A 319 7.32 -7.46 15.29
CA ARG A 319 7.11 -8.76 15.92
C ARG A 319 7.33 -9.91 14.95
N TRP A 320 6.84 -9.80 13.71
CA TRP A 320 7.08 -10.79 12.66
C TRP A 320 8.58 -10.96 12.37
N ILE A 321 9.30 -9.83 12.23
CA ILE A 321 10.74 -9.84 11.97
C ILE A 321 11.51 -10.49 13.13
N ARG A 322 11.21 -10.13 14.38
CA ARG A 322 11.89 -10.69 15.55
C ARG A 322 11.68 -12.18 15.72
N ARG A 323 10.49 -12.67 15.36
CA ARG A 323 10.11 -14.08 15.54
C ARG A 323 10.33 -14.94 14.30
N GLY A 324 10.66 -14.33 13.16
CA GLY A 324 10.77 -15.04 11.89
C GLY A 324 9.46 -15.66 11.44
N GLU A 325 8.32 -15.06 11.79
CA GLU A 325 6.98 -15.53 11.48
C GLU A 325 6.20 -14.49 10.68
N MET A 326 5.17 -14.93 9.97
CA MET A 326 4.13 -14.06 9.41
C MET A 326 2.78 -14.66 9.78
N ARG A 327 2.06 -14.02 10.68
CA ARG A 327 0.87 -14.61 11.33
C ARG A 327 -0.22 -13.57 11.56
N CYS A 328 -1.46 -13.95 11.29
CA CYS A 328 -2.63 -13.27 11.82
C CYS A 328 -2.76 -13.63 13.31
N TYR A 329 -2.64 -12.67 14.20
CA TYR A 329 -2.67 -12.94 15.65
C TYR A 329 -4.07 -13.16 16.19
N ARG A 330 -5.11 -12.62 15.52
CA ARG A 330 -6.51 -12.84 15.94
C ARG A 330 -7.02 -14.25 15.66
N THR A 331 -6.59 -14.85 14.55
CA THR A 331 -7.00 -16.20 14.15
C THR A 331 -5.96 -17.27 14.42
N GLY A 332 -4.71 -16.87 14.68
CA GLY A 332 -3.58 -17.77 14.77
C GLY A 332 -3.08 -18.31 13.42
N TYR A 333 -3.66 -17.86 12.30
CA TYR A 333 -3.29 -18.34 10.97
C TYR A 333 -1.83 -17.99 10.63
N ASP A 334 -1.05 -19.01 10.25
CA ASP A 334 0.34 -18.90 9.82
C ASP A 334 0.41 -18.80 8.29
N PHE A 335 0.89 -17.66 7.77
CA PHE A 335 1.00 -17.44 6.34
C PHE A 335 1.97 -18.42 5.68
N HIS A 336 3.07 -18.76 6.37
CA HIS A 336 4.06 -19.69 5.82
C HIS A 336 3.48 -21.09 5.58
N GLN A 337 2.59 -21.55 6.46
CA GLN A 337 1.86 -22.79 6.25
C GLN A 337 0.80 -22.66 5.15
N GLY A 338 0.19 -21.47 5.04
CA GLY A 338 -0.80 -21.17 4.03
C GLY A 338 -0.27 -21.12 2.60
N PHE A 339 1.00 -20.80 2.39
CA PHE A 339 1.61 -20.73 1.05
C PHE A 339 1.42 -22.00 0.24
N ALA A 340 1.50 -23.18 0.86
CA ALA A 340 1.30 -24.47 0.20
C ALA A 340 -0.15 -24.72 -0.27
N ARG A 341 -1.11 -23.90 0.15
CA ARG A 341 -2.51 -23.97 -0.27
C ARG A 341 -2.79 -23.14 -1.52
N ILE A 342 -1.86 -22.23 -1.89
CA ILE A 342 -2.02 -21.36 -3.06
C ILE A 342 -1.75 -22.19 -4.31
N GLN A 343 -2.80 -22.41 -5.12
CA GLN A 343 -2.75 -23.19 -6.37
C GLN A 343 -3.13 -22.34 -7.60
N ILE A 344 -3.69 -21.15 -7.39
CA ILE A 344 -4.10 -20.21 -8.45
C ILE A 344 -2.87 -19.69 -9.21
N PRO A 345 -3.01 -19.23 -10.47
CA PRO A 345 -1.96 -18.55 -11.21
C PRO A 345 -1.34 -17.42 -10.40
N MET A 346 0.00 -17.39 -10.32
CA MET A 346 0.70 -16.50 -9.44
C MET A 346 1.91 -15.83 -10.11
N ALA A 347 2.09 -14.52 -9.87
CA ALA A 347 3.28 -13.78 -10.24
C ALA A 347 3.88 -13.10 -9.00
N ILE A 348 5.17 -13.31 -8.78
CA ILE A 348 5.99 -12.72 -7.74
C ILE A 348 7.01 -11.82 -8.42
N ILE A 349 6.78 -10.51 -8.42
CA ILE A 349 7.58 -9.52 -9.12
C ILE A 349 8.31 -8.67 -8.07
N PHE A 350 9.61 -8.50 -8.22
CA PHE A 350 10.42 -7.76 -7.25
C PHE A 350 11.66 -7.16 -7.92
N GLY A 351 12.21 -6.10 -7.34
CA GLY A 351 13.46 -5.50 -7.81
C GLY A 351 14.67 -6.35 -7.38
N ASP A 352 15.65 -6.53 -8.25
CA ASP A 352 16.88 -7.26 -7.89
C ASP A 352 17.75 -6.48 -6.88
N MET A 353 17.52 -5.16 -6.77
CA MET A 353 18.14 -4.26 -5.78
C MET A 353 17.24 -4.01 -4.55
N ASP A 354 16.02 -4.53 -4.52
CA ASP A 354 15.07 -4.35 -3.40
C ASP A 354 15.58 -5.06 -2.13
N LYS A 355 15.79 -4.28 -1.07
CA LYS A 355 16.24 -4.81 0.23
C LYS A 355 15.09 -5.30 1.11
N LEU A 356 13.86 -4.84 0.85
CA LEU A 356 12.67 -5.29 1.57
C LEU A 356 12.12 -6.58 0.98
N ALA A 357 11.96 -6.62 -0.35
CA ALA A 357 11.46 -7.77 -1.09
C ALA A 357 12.58 -8.35 -1.99
N SER A 358 13.64 -8.83 -1.37
CA SER A 358 14.82 -9.37 -2.05
C SER A 358 14.56 -10.75 -2.67
N VAL A 359 15.51 -11.18 -3.49
CA VAL A 359 15.57 -12.57 -4.02
C VAL A 359 15.37 -13.61 -2.89
N LYS A 360 15.98 -13.39 -1.72
CA LYS A 360 15.90 -14.33 -0.59
C LYS A 360 14.54 -14.25 0.09
N SER A 361 14.04 -13.03 0.35
CA SER A 361 12.79 -12.82 1.07
C SER A 361 11.55 -13.25 0.27
N THR A 362 11.62 -13.32 -1.07
CA THR A 362 10.54 -13.80 -1.95
C THR A 362 10.62 -15.30 -2.24
N ARG A 363 11.74 -15.95 -1.94
CA ARG A 363 11.99 -17.37 -2.32
C ARG A 363 11.08 -18.34 -1.59
N ARG A 364 10.67 -18.04 -0.35
CA ARG A 364 9.88 -18.97 0.46
C ARG A 364 8.53 -19.27 -0.18
N ILE A 365 7.77 -18.26 -0.57
CA ILE A 365 6.48 -18.47 -1.23
C ILE A 365 6.65 -19.10 -2.62
N TYR A 366 7.69 -18.70 -3.38
CA TYR A 366 7.99 -19.31 -4.67
C TYR A 366 8.20 -20.81 -4.60
N ARG A 367 8.82 -21.30 -3.51
CA ARG A 367 9.05 -22.74 -3.29
C ARG A 367 7.83 -23.48 -2.74
N ALA A 368 6.99 -22.77 -1.97
CA ALA A 368 5.87 -23.39 -1.26
C ALA A 368 4.58 -23.43 -2.09
N ALA A 369 4.33 -22.42 -2.93
CA ALA A 369 3.11 -22.33 -3.74
C ALA A 369 3.05 -23.47 -4.77
N LYS A 370 1.83 -24.01 -4.97
CA LYS A 370 1.56 -25.14 -5.86
C LYS A 370 0.91 -24.69 -7.18
N SER A 371 1.07 -23.43 -7.54
CA SER A 371 0.53 -22.84 -8.76
C SER A 371 1.16 -23.46 -10.02
N GLU A 372 0.34 -23.86 -11.00
CA GLU A 372 0.82 -24.33 -12.31
C GLU A 372 1.49 -23.21 -13.11
N TYR A 373 0.87 -22.02 -13.11
CA TYR A 373 1.49 -20.80 -13.62
C TYR A 373 2.13 -20.05 -12.44
N LEU A 374 3.44 -20.16 -12.33
CA LEU A 374 4.20 -19.49 -11.28
C LEU A 374 5.34 -18.69 -11.90
N LEU A 375 5.16 -17.37 -11.98
CA LEU A 375 6.18 -16.42 -12.44
C LEU A 375 6.96 -15.89 -11.25
N TRP A 376 8.28 -16.00 -11.29
CA TRP A 376 9.20 -15.36 -10.34
C TRP A 376 10.12 -14.41 -11.11
N ARG A 377 9.84 -13.11 -11.00
CA ARG A 377 10.40 -12.06 -11.87
C ARG A 377 11.23 -11.06 -11.07
N PRO A 378 12.57 -11.18 -11.07
CA PRO A 378 13.43 -10.08 -10.70
C PRO A 378 13.44 -9.01 -11.79
N VAL A 379 13.16 -7.76 -11.45
CA VAL A 379 13.24 -6.61 -12.36
C VAL A 379 14.60 -5.96 -12.18
N LYS A 380 15.42 -6.03 -13.23
CA LYS A 380 16.83 -5.64 -13.18
C LYS A 380 17.00 -4.14 -12.89
N GLY A 381 17.87 -3.84 -11.93
CA GLY A 381 18.21 -2.46 -11.53
C GLY A 381 17.10 -1.73 -10.77
N ASN A 382 15.99 -2.40 -10.44
CA ASN A 382 14.92 -1.80 -9.66
C ASN A 382 15.06 -2.12 -8.17
N SER A 383 14.68 -1.16 -7.33
CA SER A 383 14.46 -1.35 -5.90
C SER A 383 12.95 -1.50 -5.63
N HIS A 384 12.41 -0.81 -4.65
CA HIS A 384 11.07 -1.04 -4.11
C HIS A 384 9.97 -0.18 -4.75
N LEU A 385 10.18 1.15 -4.77
CA LEU A 385 9.13 2.10 -5.15
C LEU A 385 8.92 2.17 -6.66
N GLU A 386 9.98 2.08 -7.45
CA GLU A 386 9.92 2.17 -8.91
C GLU A 386 9.19 1.01 -9.58
N LEU A 387 8.95 -0.08 -8.84
CA LEU A 387 8.16 -1.22 -9.36
C LEU A 387 6.71 -0.84 -9.72
N THR A 388 6.18 0.27 -9.19
CA THR A 388 4.84 0.76 -9.50
C THR A 388 4.83 2.10 -10.23
N MET A 389 5.99 2.77 -10.37
CA MET A 389 6.05 4.11 -10.95
C MET A 389 7.28 4.39 -11.83
N GLY A 390 8.23 3.44 -11.92
CA GLY A 390 9.50 3.61 -12.64
C GLY A 390 9.44 3.25 -14.12
N HIS A 391 10.60 3.22 -14.75
CA HIS A 391 10.74 3.03 -16.21
C HIS A 391 10.35 1.64 -16.71
N ASP A 392 10.41 0.60 -15.86
CA ASP A 392 10.16 -0.79 -16.23
C ASP A 392 8.69 -1.22 -16.04
N ILE A 393 7.79 -0.30 -15.66
CA ILE A 393 6.37 -0.55 -15.42
C ILE A 393 5.71 -1.30 -16.57
N ARG A 394 6.06 -0.96 -17.81
CA ARG A 394 5.47 -1.59 -18.98
C ARG A 394 5.70 -3.10 -19.00
N GLN A 395 6.93 -3.55 -18.71
CA GLN A 395 7.24 -4.97 -18.62
C GLN A 395 6.48 -5.64 -17.48
N ILE A 396 6.38 -4.97 -16.33
CA ILE A 396 5.62 -5.46 -15.17
C ILE A 396 4.14 -5.61 -15.53
N CYS A 397 3.53 -4.60 -16.16
CA CYS A 397 2.14 -4.68 -16.60
C CYS A 397 1.90 -5.74 -17.69
N TYR A 398 2.90 -6.03 -18.52
CA TYR A 398 2.84 -7.12 -19.48
C TYR A 398 2.84 -8.48 -18.78
N ASP A 399 3.65 -8.67 -17.75
CA ASP A 399 3.63 -9.88 -16.93
C ASP A 399 2.27 -10.06 -16.22
N VAL A 400 1.68 -8.98 -15.70
CA VAL A 400 0.31 -8.99 -15.13
C VAL A 400 -0.72 -9.40 -16.18
N LYS A 401 -0.69 -8.79 -17.37
CA LYS A 401 -1.57 -9.11 -18.50
C LYS A 401 -1.46 -10.58 -18.89
N ASN A 402 -0.25 -11.13 -18.96
CA ASN A 402 -0.03 -12.52 -19.34
C ASN A 402 -0.59 -13.51 -18.31
N LEU A 403 -0.46 -13.21 -17.03
CA LEU A 403 -1.09 -14.02 -15.97
C LEU A 403 -2.61 -14.01 -16.11
N ILE A 404 -3.21 -12.83 -16.29
CA ILE A 404 -4.67 -12.70 -16.45
C ILE A 404 -5.14 -13.47 -17.71
N ALA A 405 -4.44 -13.32 -18.82
CA ALA A 405 -4.77 -14.02 -20.07
C ALA A 405 -4.67 -15.55 -19.90
N TYR A 406 -3.59 -16.03 -19.25
CA TYR A 406 -3.41 -17.45 -18.95
C TYR A 406 -4.56 -17.99 -18.09
N ALA A 407 -4.89 -17.32 -17.00
CA ALA A 407 -5.96 -17.76 -16.11
C ALA A 407 -7.32 -17.79 -16.82
N LYS A 408 -7.60 -16.75 -17.63
CA LYS A 408 -8.84 -16.68 -18.44
C LYS A 408 -8.95 -17.85 -19.42
N GLU A 409 -7.86 -18.21 -20.09
CA GLU A 409 -7.82 -19.31 -21.06
C GLU A 409 -7.97 -20.69 -20.41
N HIS A 410 -7.51 -20.83 -19.16
CA HIS A 410 -7.51 -22.09 -18.42
C HIS A 410 -8.65 -22.21 -17.40
N ARG A 411 -9.55 -21.23 -17.36
CA ARG A 411 -10.69 -21.22 -16.43
C ARG A 411 -11.57 -22.48 -16.63
N GLY A 412 -11.85 -23.17 -15.51
CA GLY A 412 -12.67 -24.38 -15.49
C GLY A 412 -11.94 -25.66 -15.93
N ARG A 413 -10.65 -25.61 -16.26
CA ARG A 413 -9.84 -26.82 -16.47
C ARG A 413 -9.43 -27.39 -15.11
N ALA A 414 -9.56 -28.70 -14.95
CA ALA A 414 -8.99 -29.37 -13.78
C ALA A 414 -7.46 -29.15 -13.75
N PRO A 415 -6.83 -28.97 -12.58
CA PRO A 415 -5.39 -28.85 -12.48
C PRO A 415 -4.72 -30.07 -13.15
N SER A 416 -3.83 -29.83 -14.09
CA SER A 416 -2.99 -30.89 -14.65
C SER A 416 -2.04 -31.37 -13.54
N LEU A 417 -1.69 -32.65 -13.56
CA LEU A 417 -0.88 -33.35 -12.57
C LEU A 417 0.34 -32.54 -12.08
N PRO A 418 0.72 -32.65 -10.80
CA PRO A 418 1.78 -31.86 -10.21
C PRO A 418 3.10 -32.02 -10.97
N ARG A 419 3.82 -30.94 -11.19
CA ARG A 419 5.17 -30.94 -11.73
C ARG A 419 6.04 -31.91 -10.93
N VAL A 420 6.56 -32.93 -11.58
CA VAL A 420 7.74 -33.67 -11.08
C VAL A 420 8.87 -32.61 -11.00
N GLN A 421 9.42 -32.45 -9.82
CA GLN A 421 10.53 -31.50 -9.53
C GLN A 421 11.81 -31.91 -10.25
#